data_6a38402411598940e7d826d4f6a40606
#
_entry.id   6a38402411598940e7d826d4f6a40606
#
_cell.length_a   1.000
_cell.length_b   1.000
_cell.length_c   1.000
_cell.angle_alpha   90.00
_cell.angle_beta   90.00
_cell.angle_gamma   90.00
#
_symmetry.space_group_name_H-M   'P 1'
#
loop_
_entity.id
_entity.type
_entity.pdbx_description
1 polymer ?
#
loop_
_entity_poly.entity_id
_entity_poly.type
_entity_poly.pdbx_seq_one_letter_code
_entity_poly.pdbx_strand_id
1 'polypeptide(L)'
;RQFASDDQAAASSKDNLWQQDEEGNWRIDPERDALRMANHTRVYHTRPSKDVVHAAVTKQFHSGEGAIQFAPEAIARSNADLLTTPELRTEFIEIYCDQGREEAGRWLSDNHGPIGADELEHRLSRYGLNPCGEILGADFHCNLAEVHLNQIDPSDEEGQADAFRAGALSVACLLNHRFEVERYRQSREWDPIVGVSFTGLFDFFVHAFGTEWLSWWEAGRPDTEEGLRFKEQEAAYLSRWKEIVXX
;
A
#
# COMPACT_ATOMS: atom_id res chain seq x y z
N ARG A 1 -10.01 4.34 -6.15
CA ARG A 1 -9.95 5.50 -7.04
C ARG A 1 -9.42 6.71 -6.31
N GLN A 2 -8.63 7.51 -7.03
CA GLN A 2 -8.12 8.78 -6.49
C GLN A 2 -8.81 9.92 -7.23
N PHE A 3 -9.05 11.01 -6.52
CA PHE A 3 -9.66 12.20 -7.14
C PHE A 3 -9.07 13.45 -6.51
N ALA A 4 -9.13 14.55 -7.29
CA ALA A 4 -8.59 15.83 -6.84
C ALA A 4 -9.39 16.34 -5.64
N SER A 5 -8.70 16.99 -4.72
CA SER A 5 -9.31 17.43 -3.47
C SER A 5 -10.46 18.41 -3.68
N ASP A 6 -10.50 19.10 -4.83
CA ASP A 6 -11.56 20.06 -5.13
C ASP A 6 -12.66 19.46 -6.04
N ASP A 7 -12.61 18.17 -6.32
CA ASP A 7 -13.65 17.51 -7.13
C ASP A 7 -14.84 17.18 -6.23
N GLN A 8 -15.81 18.08 -6.19
CA GLN A 8 -16.96 17.92 -5.31
C GLN A 8 -17.89 16.79 -5.76
N ALA A 9 -17.97 16.53 -7.05
CA ALA A 9 -18.81 15.43 -7.54
C ALA A 9 -18.24 14.08 -7.05
N ALA A 10 -16.93 13.89 -7.16
CA ALA A 10 -16.30 12.68 -6.66
C ALA A 10 -16.41 12.58 -5.14
N ALA A 11 -16.22 13.70 -4.45
CA ALA A 11 -16.27 13.72 -2.99
C ALA A 11 -17.63 13.32 -2.44
N SER A 12 -18.70 13.62 -3.16
CA SER A 12 -20.08 13.35 -2.72
C SER A 12 -20.70 12.14 -3.39
N SER A 13 -19.97 11.42 -4.23
CA SER A 13 -20.54 10.35 -5.04
C SER A 13 -21.14 9.22 -4.22
N LYS A 14 -20.67 9.01 -3.01
CA LYS A 14 -21.19 7.96 -2.12
C LYS A 14 -22.12 8.49 -1.03
N ASP A 15 -22.49 9.76 -1.10
CA ASP A 15 -23.38 10.33 -0.10
C ASP A 15 -24.75 9.65 -0.23
N ASN A 16 -25.30 9.27 0.92
CA ASN A 16 -26.63 8.61 0.99
C ASN A 16 -26.70 7.35 0.12
N LEU A 17 -25.60 6.62 0.02
CA LEU A 17 -25.57 5.39 -0.75
C LEU A 17 -26.49 4.34 -0.12
N TRP A 18 -26.50 4.27 1.21
CA TRP A 18 -27.39 3.38 1.95
C TRP A 18 -28.66 4.15 2.34
N GLN A 19 -29.80 3.59 2.02
CA GLN A 19 -31.08 4.22 2.28
C GLN A 19 -32.03 3.21 2.92
N GLN A 20 -32.99 3.70 3.72
CA GLN A 20 -34.01 2.85 4.29
C GLN A 20 -35.21 2.76 3.35
N ASP A 21 -35.69 1.54 3.16
CA ASP A 21 -36.90 1.34 2.38
C ASP A 21 -38.15 1.59 3.26
N GLU A 22 -39.33 1.38 2.69
CA GLU A 22 -40.60 1.63 3.40
C GLU A 22 -40.79 0.76 4.62
N GLU A 23 -40.10 -0.40 4.66
CA GLU A 23 -40.16 -1.33 5.76
C GLU A 23 -39.06 -1.10 6.80
N GLY A 24 -38.22 -0.09 6.58
CA GLY A 24 -37.14 0.25 7.50
C GLY A 24 -35.85 -0.53 7.28
N ASN A 25 -35.77 -1.34 6.25
CA ASN A 25 -34.56 -2.09 5.95
C ASN A 25 -33.56 -1.21 5.19
N TRP A 26 -32.28 -1.36 5.53
CA TRP A 26 -31.24 -0.61 4.85
C TRP A 26 -30.92 -1.27 3.51
N ARG A 27 -30.96 -0.48 2.46
CA ARG A 27 -30.71 -0.92 1.09
C ARG A 27 -29.74 0.02 0.41
N ILE A 28 -28.92 -0.53 -0.48
CA ILE A 28 -28.06 0.28 -1.32
C ILE A 28 -28.88 0.83 -2.47
N ASP A 29 -28.58 2.08 -2.86
CA ASP A 29 -29.13 2.69 -4.05
C ASP A 29 -28.73 1.84 -5.26
N PRO A 30 -29.69 1.19 -5.97
CA PRO A 30 -29.31 0.27 -7.05
C PRO A 30 -28.60 0.94 -8.20
N GLU A 31 -28.83 2.22 -8.43
CA GLU A 31 -28.15 2.93 -9.51
C GLU A 31 -26.69 3.20 -9.19
N ARG A 32 -26.32 3.15 -7.92
CA ARG A 32 -24.95 3.41 -7.48
C ARG A 32 -24.30 2.19 -6.81
N ASP A 33 -24.86 1.00 -7.03
CA ASP A 33 -24.36 -0.20 -6.35
C ASP A 33 -22.88 -0.47 -6.66
N ALA A 34 -22.45 -0.14 -7.88
CA ALA A 34 -21.03 -0.35 -8.24
C ALA A 34 -20.07 0.47 -7.38
N LEU A 35 -20.52 1.59 -6.82
CA LEU A 35 -19.69 2.43 -5.98
C LEU A 35 -19.40 1.78 -4.63
N ARG A 36 -20.23 0.84 -4.21
CA ARG A 36 -20.06 0.17 -2.92
C ARG A 36 -18.68 -0.47 -2.80
N MET A 37 -18.19 -1.04 -3.89
CA MET A 37 -16.92 -1.76 -3.88
C MET A 37 -15.73 -0.87 -4.24
N ALA A 38 -15.96 0.39 -4.58
CA ALA A 38 -14.88 1.29 -4.98
C ALA A 38 -14.31 1.99 -3.74
N ASN A 39 -13.00 1.98 -3.64
CA ASN A 39 -12.31 2.78 -2.64
C ASN A 39 -12.06 4.18 -3.19
N HIS A 40 -12.30 5.19 -2.39
CA HIS A 40 -12.17 6.59 -2.79
C HIS A 40 -11.11 7.27 -1.94
N THR A 41 -10.16 7.94 -2.59
CA THR A 41 -9.08 8.65 -1.91
C THR A 41 -9.03 10.08 -2.42
N ARG A 42 -9.12 11.03 -1.48
CA ARG A 42 -9.00 12.45 -1.79
C ARG A 42 -7.53 12.83 -1.77
N VAL A 43 -7.03 13.40 -2.87
CA VAL A 43 -5.61 13.68 -3.04
C VAL A 43 -5.37 15.18 -2.98
N TYR A 44 -4.48 15.60 -2.08
CA TYR A 44 -4.08 16.98 -1.94
C TYR A 44 -2.69 17.18 -2.51
N HIS A 45 -2.55 18.15 -3.41
CA HIS A 45 -1.24 18.53 -3.98
C HIS A 45 -0.64 19.74 -3.28
N THR A 46 -1.40 20.37 -2.41
CA THR A 46 -0.92 21.45 -1.54
C THR A 46 -1.35 21.12 -0.12
N ARG A 47 -0.75 21.79 0.86
CA ARG A 47 -1.07 21.51 2.25
C ARG A 47 -2.50 21.95 2.57
N PRO A 48 -3.36 21.04 2.98
CA PRO A 48 -4.70 21.43 3.40
C PRO A 48 -4.66 22.10 4.77
N SER A 49 -5.62 22.98 5.03
CA SER A 49 -5.75 23.59 6.35
C SER A 49 -6.24 22.54 7.36
N LYS A 50 -6.06 22.88 8.64
CA LYS A 50 -6.57 22.01 9.70
C LYS A 50 -8.08 21.82 9.59
N ASP A 51 -8.82 22.86 9.24
CA ASP A 51 -10.26 22.76 9.12
C ASP A 51 -10.66 21.82 8.00
N VAL A 52 -9.94 21.86 6.87
CA VAL A 52 -10.22 20.97 5.75
C VAL A 52 -9.94 19.50 6.15
N VAL A 53 -8.82 19.27 6.82
CA VAL A 53 -8.48 17.92 7.27
C VAL A 53 -9.51 17.43 8.28
N HIS A 54 -9.89 18.29 9.22
CA HIS A 54 -10.87 17.91 10.24
C HIS A 54 -12.21 17.52 9.60
N ALA A 55 -12.66 18.29 8.60
CA ALA A 55 -13.91 17.98 7.92
C ALA A 55 -13.83 16.64 7.18
N ALA A 56 -12.71 16.38 6.52
CA ALA A 56 -12.52 15.11 5.79
C ALA A 56 -12.50 13.93 6.74
N VAL A 57 -11.80 14.06 7.87
CA VAL A 57 -11.72 12.98 8.86
C VAL A 57 -13.09 12.75 9.52
N THR A 58 -13.81 13.84 9.79
CA THR A 58 -15.16 13.72 10.38
C THR A 58 -16.09 12.95 9.43
N LYS A 59 -16.03 13.29 8.13
CA LYS A 59 -16.85 12.58 7.15
C LYS A 59 -16.48 11.11 7.11
N GLN A 60 -15.19 10.79 7.11
CA GLN A 60 -14.71 9.40 7.11
C GLN A 60 -15.17 8.66 8.36
N PHE A 61 -15.11 9.33 9.50
CA PHE A 61 -15.55 8.73 10.76
C PHE A 61 -17.01 8.29 10.70
N HIS A 62 -17.87 9.14 10.15
CA HIS A 62 -19.31 8.84 10.12
C HIS A 62 -19.68 7.87 9.01
N SER A 63 -19.03 7.97 7.85
CA SER A 63 -19.39 7.13 6.71
C SER A 63 -18.61 5.82 6.65
N GLY A 64 -17.48 5.74 7.32
CA GLY A 64 -16.58 4.61 7.22
C GLY A 64 -15.84 4.57 5.88
N GLU A 65 -15.88 5.65 5.13
CA GLU A 65 -15.36 5.70 3.77
C GLU A 65 -14.51 6.94 3.56
N GLY A 66 -13.58 6.80 2.61
CA GLY A 66 -12.78 7.93 2.18
C GLY A 66 -11.42 7.96 2.86
N ALA A 67 -10.38 7.96 2.06
CA ALA A 67 -9.02 8.16 2.54
C ALA A 67 -8.55 9.53 2.09
N ILE A 68 -7.55 10.07 2.77
CA ILE A 68 -6.92 11.32 2.36
C ILE A 68 -5.45 11.05 2.13
N GLN A 69 -4.89 11.71 1.13
CA GLN A 69 -3.51 11.50 0.74
C GLN A 69 -2.87 12.83 0.37
N PHE A 70 -1.62 13.00 0.82
CA PHE A 70 -0.83 14.18 0.52
C PHE A 70 0.18 13.79 -0.56
N ALA A 71 -0.07 14.20 -1.80
CA ALA A 71 0.71 13.76 -2.95
C ALA A 71 2.20 14.11 -2.85
N PRO A 72 2.60 15.31 -2.41
CA PRO A 72 4.04 15.59 -2.34
C PRO A 72 4.81 14.62 -1.45
N GLU A 73 4.22 14.20 -0.33
CA GLU A 73 4.87 13.20 0.53
C GLU A 73 4.98 11.86 -0.18
N ALA A 74 3.91 11.45 -0.86
CA ALA A 74 3.91 10.19 -1.59
C ALA A 74 4.98 10.18 -2.69
N ILE A 75 5.08 11.29 -3.44
CA ILE A 75 6.09 11.41 -4.49
C ILE A 75 7.50 11.34 -3.89
N ALA A 76 7.71 12.05 -2.78
CA ALA A 76 9.04 12.06 -2.15
C ALA A 76 9.44 10.65 -1.71
N ARG A 77 8.50 9.91 -1.11
CA ARG A 77 8.81 8.55 -0.62
C ARG A 77 8.98 7.55 -1.74
N SER A 78 8.27 7.74 -2.84
CA SER A 78 8.39 6.82 -3.98
C SER A 78 9.64 7.09 -4.82
N ASN A 79 10.37 8.16 -4.52
CA ASN A 79 11.64 8.48 -5.15
C ASN A 79 12.79 8.35 -4.16
N ALA A 80 12.74 7.34 -3.30
CA ALA A 80 13.72 7.15 -2.25
C ALA A 80 15.12 6.83 -2.78
N ASP A 81 15.20 6.37 -4.02
CA ASP A 81 16.51 6.14 -4.64
C ASP A 81 17.26 7.46 -4.89
N LEU A 82 16.54 8.55 -5.11
CA LEU A 82 17.14 9.87 -5.31
C LEU A 82 17.10 10.71 -4.03
N LEU A 83 15.98 10.64 -3.31
CA LEU A 83 15.77 11.41 -2.08
C LEU A 83 16.10 10.53 -0.89
N THR A 84 17.40 10.32 -0.69
CA THR A 84 17.91 9.29 0.20
C THR A 84 17.87 9.65 1.68
N THR A 85 17.60 10.91 2.03
CA THR A 85 17.57 11.34 3.42
C THR A 85 16.25 12.04 3.73
N PRO A 86 15.84 12.05 5.00
CA PRO A 86 14.66 12.84 5.37
C PRO A 86 14.77 14.31 5.02
N GLU A 87 15.97 14.89 5.10
CA GLU A 87 16.18 16.28 4.75
C GLU A 87 15.91 16.55 3.27
N LEU A 88 16.39 15.67 2.40
CA LEU A 88 16.14 15.82 0.97
C LEU A 88 14.65 15.68 0.65
N ARG A 89 13.97 14.75 1.30
CA ARG A 89 12.53 14.58 1.10
C ARG A 89 11.77 15.82 1.55
N THR A 90 12.14 16.37 2.70
CA THR A 90 11.50 17.59 3.21
C THR A 90 11.72 18.76 2.24
N GLU A 91 12.92 18.90 1.73
CA GLU A 91 13.22 19.97 0.78
C GLU A 91 12.37 19.84 -0.49
N PHE A 92 12.28 18.61 -1.03
CA PHE A 92 11.44 18.35 -2.20
C PHE A 92 9.98 18.75 -1.93
N ILE A 93 9.45 18.33 -0.78
CA ILE A 93 8.06 18.60 -0.44
C ILE A 93 7.81 20.11 -0.34
N GLU A 94 8.74 20.83 0.26
CA GLU A 94 8.59 22.28 0.40
C GLU A 94 8.61 22.98 -0.96
N ILE A 95 9.51 22.57 -1.85
CA ILE A 95 9.55 23.13 -3.20
C ILE A 95 8.25 22.83 -3.95
N TYR A 96 7.79 21.59 -3.85
CA TYR A 96 6.55 21.18 -4.52
C TYR A 96 5.36 22.03 -4.01
N CYS A 97 5.23 22.19 -2.70
CA CYS A 97 4.12 22.93 -2.12
C CYS A 97 4.19 24.41 -2.40
N ASP A 98 5.38 24.98 -2.38
CA ASP A 98 5.56 26.43 -2.51
C ASP A 98 5.67 26.89 -3.95
N GLN A 99 6.28 26.09 -4.83
CA GLN A 99 6.60 26.50 -6.18
C GLN A 99 5.97 25.62 -7.26
N GLY A 100 5.41 24.48 -6.88
CA GLY A 100 4.66 23.64 -7.81
C GLY A 100 5.44 22.43 -8.32
N ARG A 101 4.69 21.57 -9.02
CA ARG A 101 5.19 20.29 -9.51
C ARG A 101 6.36 20.46 -10.47
N GLU A 102 6.26 21.41 -11.39
CA GLU A 102 7.30 21.59 -12.40
C GLU A 102 8.61 22.03 -11.79
N GLU A 103 8.55 22.95 -10.82
CA GLU A 103 9.76 23.43 -10.16
C GLU A 103 10.40 22.33 -9.32
N ALA A 104 9.58 21.52 -8.65
CA ALA A 104 10.08 20.37 -7.90
C ALA A 104 10.79 19.38 -8.84
N GLY A 105 10.22 19.17 -10.02
CA GLY A 105 10.85 18.30 -11.01
C GLY A 105 12.18 18.85 -11.51
N ARG A 106 12.24 20.15 -11.76
CA ARG A 106 13.49 20.81 -12.15
C ARG A 106 14.56 20.65 -11.08
N TRP A 107 14.17 20.88 -9.84
CA TRP A 107 15.08 20.72 -8.70
C TRP A 107 15.60 19.26 -8.63
N LEU A 108 14.71 18.29 -8.80
CA LEU A 108 15.09 16.89 -8.75
C LEU A 108 16.12 16.56 -9.82
N SER A 109 15.87 17.01 -11.06
CA SER A 109 16.76 16.80 -12.18
C SER A 109 18.12 17.48 -11.97
N ASP A 110 18.10 18.71 -11.47
CA ASP A 110 19.32 19.48 -11.28
C ASP A 110 20.22 18.90 -10.21
N ASN A 111 19.63 18.26 -9.20
CA ASN A 111 20.39 17.76 -8.06
C ASN A 111 20.79 16.28 -8.17
N HIS A 112 20.23 15.54 -9.14
CA HIS A 112 20.50 14.12 -9.24
C HIS A 112 20.95 13.68 -10.63
N GLY A 113 21.46 14.62 -11.41
CA GLY A 113 21.92 14.36 -12.77
C GLY A 113 20.77 14.42 -13.75
N PRO A 114 21.08 14.43 -15.04
CA PRO A 114 20.01 14.57 -16.03
C PRO A 114 19.07 13.38 -15.99
N ILE A 115 17.78 13.69 -15.87
CA ILE A 115 16.72 12.69 -15.88
C ILE A 115 15.93 12.91 -17.17
N GLY A 116 15.71 11.84 -17.94
CA GLY A 116 14.93 11.95 -19.16
C GLY A 116 13.52 12.43 -18.89
N ALA A 117 12.90 13.09 -19.86
CA ALA A 117 11.59 13.70 -19.69
C ALA A 117 10.53 12.68 -19.31
N ASP A 118 10.54 11.51 -19.95
CA ASP A 118 9.54 10.47 -19.67
C ASP A 118 9.75 9.90 -18.28
N GLU A 119 11.00 9.69 -17.87
CA GLU A 119 11.29 9.19 -16.53
C GLU A 119 10.88 10.20 -15.48
N LEU A 120 11.18 11.48 -15.70
CA LEU A 120 10.82 12.53 -14.75
C LEU A 120 9.31 12.61 -14.58
N GLU A 121 8.59 12.57 -15.70
CA GLU A 121 7.12 12.59 -15.64
C GLU A 121 6.58 11.41 -14.84
N HIS A 122 7.13 10.23 -15.08
CA HIS A 122 6.70 9.04 -14.34
C HIS A 122 7.00 9.19 -12.85
N ARG A 123 8.21 9.65 -12.50
CA ARG A 123 8.60 9.83 -11.11
C ARG A 123 7.68 10.80 -10.36
N LEU A 124 7.28 11.89 -11.04
CA LEU A 124 6.40 12.89 -10.43
C LEU A 124 4.95 12.44 -10.37
N SER A 125 4.64 11.35 -11.06
CA SER A 125 3.28 10.78 -11.06
C SER A 125 3.11 9.64 -10.04
N ARG A 126 4.18 9.29 -9.31
CA ARG A 126 4.15 8.18 -8.35
C ARG A 126 3.49 8.55 -7.03
N TYR A 127 2.26 9.05 -7.12
CA TYR A 127 1.48 9.30 -5.90
C TYR A 127 0.25 8.41 -5.83
N GLY A 128 0.16 7.43 -6.71
CA GLY A 128 -0.86 6.40 -6.57
C GLY A 128 -0.57 5.55 -5.36
N LEU A 129 -1.58 5.35 -4.53
CA LEU A 129 -1.44 4.59 -3.29
C LEU A 129 -2.60 3.61 -3.24
N ASN A 130 -2.31 2.33 -3.01
CA ASN A 130 -3.39 1.38 -2.87
C ASN A 130 -4.11 1.60 -1.54
N PRO A 131 -5.35 1.10 -1.38
CA PRO A 131 -6.13 1.43 -0.19
C PRO A 131 -5.48 1.03 1.13
N CYS A 132 -4.69 -0.03 1.11
CA CYS A 132 -4.03 -0.51 2.34
C CYS A 132 -2.75 0.27 2.66
N GLY A 133 -2.27 1.09 1.72
CA GLY A 133 -1.17 2.02 1.98
C GLY A 133 0.22 1.44 1.91
N GLU A 134 0.39 0.27 1.29
CA GLU A 134 1.72 -0.36 1.28
C GLU A 134 2.45 -0.21 -0.07
N ILE A 135 1.77 0.29 -1.11
CA ILE A 135 2.37 0.39 -2.45
C ILE A 135 2.17 1.80 -3.00
N LEU A 136 3.26 2.39 -3.46
CA LEU A 136 3.23 3.68 -4.15
C LEU A 136 3.66 3.47 -5.60
N GLY A 137 2.97 4.12 -6.53
CA GLY A 137 3.31 4.02 -7.94
C GLY A 137 2.41 4.89 -8.80
N ALA A 138 2.56 4.76 -10.11
CA ALA A 138 1.77 5.51 -11.10
C ALA A 138 1.05 4.52 -12.01
N ASP A 139 -0.28 4.51 -11.97
CA ASP A 139 -1.08 3.62 -12.82
C ASP A 139 -0.62 2.16 -12.73
N PHE A 140 -0.32 1.72 -11.52
CA PHE A 140 0.29 0.42 -11.31
C PHE A 140 -0.76 -0.68 -11.13
N HIS A 141 -0.30 -1.90 -11.31
CA HIS A 141 -1.06 -3.11 -10.97
C HIS A 141 -0.35 -3.80 -9.82
N CYS A 142 -1.13 -4.14 -8.81
CA CYS A 142 -0.64 -4.79 -7.59
C CYS A 142 -0.83 -6.31 -7.76
N ASN A 143 0.24 -6.99 -8.10
CA ASN A 143 0.20 -8.43 -8.36
C ASN A 143 0.56 -9.17 -7.07
N LEU A 144 -0.43 -9.78 -6.44
CA LEU A 144 -0.27 -10.39 -5.11
C LEU A 144 -0.59 -11.86 -5.12
N ALA A 145 0.15 -12.60 -4.32
CA ALA A 145 -0.17 -13.97 -3.93
C ALA A 145 -0.11 -14.05 -2.42
N GLU A 146 -0.86 -14.98 -1.84
CA GLU A 146 -0.91 -15.08 -0.38
C GLU A 146 -0.80 -16.55 0.03
N VAL A 147 0.14 -16.83 0.95
CA VAL A 147 0.35 -18.16 1.49
C VAL A 147 -0.45 -18.28 2.79
N HIS A 148 -1.20 -19.36 2.92
CA HIS A 148 -2.02 -19.63 4.11
C HIS A 148 -1.20 -20.48 5.08
N LEU A 149 -0.47 -19.81 5.96
CA LEU A 149 0.46 -20.48 6.88
C LEU A 149 -0.24 -21.38 7.88
N ASN A 150 -1.47 -21.06 8.24
CA ASN A 150 -2.22 -21.89 9.17
C ASN A 150 -2.55 -23.28 8.61
N GLN A 151 -2.30 -23.50 7.31
CA GLN A 151 -2.53 -24.79 6.68
C GLN A 151 -1.25 -25.61 6.52
N ILE A 152 -0.12 -25.09 7.02
CA ILE A 152 1.17 -25.75 6.83
C ILE A 152 1.78 -26.08 8.20
N ASP A 153 2.23 -27.31 8.34
CA ASP A 153 2.89 -27.74 9.58
C ASP A 153 4.21 -26.98 9.74
N PRO A 154 4.45 -26.36 10.91
CA PRO A 154 5.72 -25.62 11.11
C PRO A 154 6.97 -26.49 10.98
N SER A 155 6.87 -27.81 11.14
CA SER A 155 8.03 -28.71 10.97
C SER A 155 8.22 -29.13 9.52
N ASP A 156 7.29 -28.79 8.62
CA ASP A 156 7.36 -29.18 7.21
C ASP A 156 8.03 -28.06 6.42
N GLU A 157 9.37 -28.02 6.48
CA GLU A 157 10.14 -26.98 5.80
C GLU A 157 9.96 -27.03 4.29
N GLU A 158 9.87 -28.24 3.73
CA GLU A 158 9.69 -28.39 2.28
C GLU A 158 8.33 -27.87 1.84
N GLY A 159 7.28 -28.18 2.60
CA GLY A 159 5.96 -27.66 2.30
C GLY A 159 5.91 -26.13 2.35
N GLN A 160 6.58 -25.54 3.32
CA GLN A 160 6.69 -24.08 3.39
C GLN A 160 7.40 -23.53 2.16
N ALA A 161 8.52 -24.14 1.79
CA ALA A 161 9.28 -23.68 0.63
C ALA A 161 8.47 -23.80 -0.66
N ASP A 162 7.77 -24.91 -0.82
CA ASP A 162 6.94 -25.11 -2.01
C ASP A 162 5.83 -24.06 -2.10
N ALA A 163 5.20 -23.74 -0.96
CA ALA A 163 4.13 -22.75 -0.95
C ALA A 163 4.64 -21.37 -1.35
N PHE A 164 5.78 -20.96 -0.81
CA PHE A 164 6.33 -19.65 -1.14
C PHE A 164 6.89 -19.61 -2.56
N ARG A 165 7.44 -20.72 -3.06
CA ARG A 165 7.83 -20.79 -4.47
C ARG A 165 6.62 -20.68 -5.40
N ALA A 166 5.53 -21.32 -5.05
CA ALA A 166 4.31 -21.23 -5.85
C ALA A 166 3.78 -19.81 -5.88
N GLY A 167 3.81 -19.13 -4.72
CA GLY A 167 3.40 -17.74 -4.66
C GLY A 167 4.27 -16.86 -5.53
N ALA A 168 5.59 -17.03 -5.45
CA ALA A 168 6.52 -16.23 -6.24
C ALA A 168 6.32 -16.46 -7.73
N LEU A 169 6.14 -17.73 -8.13
CA LEU A 169 5.91 -18.05 -9.53
C LEU A 169 4.60 -17.43 -10.03
N SER A 170 3.57 -17.48 -9.21
CA SER A 170 2.27 -16.91 -9.57
C SER A 170 2.36 -15.44 -9.89
N VAL A 171 3.00 -14.65 -9.01
CA VAL A 171 3.09 -13.21 -9.25
C VAL A 171 4.07 -12.88 -10.37
N ALA A 172 5.13 -13.68 -10.52
CA ALA A 172 6.07 -13.47 -11.62
C ALA A 172 5.38 -13.68 -12.97
N CYS A 173 4.50 -14.67 -13.05
CA CYS A 173 3.74 -14.90 -14.28
C CYS A 173 2.83 -13.72 -14.62
N LEU A 174 2.29 -13.05 -13.60
CA LEU A 174 1.41 -11.90 -13.84
C LEU A 174 2.15 -10.72 -14.47
N LEU A 175 3.47 -10.67 -14.32
CA LEU A 175 4.26 -9.61 -14.98
C LEU A 175 4.24 -9.73 -16.49
N ASN A 176 3.85 -10.88 -17.03
CA ASN A 176 3.76 -11.08 -18.48
C ASN A 176 2.39 -10.73 -19.06
N HIS A 177 1.48 -10.26 -18.24
CA HIS A 177 0.14 -9.90 -18.71
C HIS A 177 0.22 -8.82 -19.79
N ARG A 178 -0.59 -8.97 -20.82
CA ARG A 178 -0.65 -8.01 -21.92
C ARG A 178 -1.74 -6.99 -21.63
N PHE A 179 -1.33 -5.75 -21.44
CA PHE A 179 -2.26 -4.66 -21.17
C PHE A 179 -2.76 -4.06 -22.46
N GLU A 180 -4.05 -3.76 -22.52
CA GLU A 180 -4.66 -3.08 -23.66
C GLU A 180 -4.41 -1.58 -23.59
N VAL A 181 -4.23 -1.04 -22.38
CA VAL A 181 -4.03 0.40 -22.18
C VAL A 181 -2.54 0.66 -22.05
N GLU A 182 -2.02 1.51 -22.94
CA GLU A 182 -0.57 1.75 -23.06
C GLU A 182 0.04 2.27 -21.77
N ARG A 183 -0.63 3.16 -21.08
CA ARG A 183 -0.04 3.72 -19.86
C ARG A 183 0.15 2.67 -18.78
N TYR A 184 -0.68 1.64 -18.74
CA TYR A 184 -0.50 0.54 -17.78
C TYR A 184 0.70 -0.31 -18.15
N ARG A 185 0.90 -0.53 -19.45
CA ARG A 185 2.08 -1.27 -19.91
C ARG A 185 3.36 -0.52 -19.56
N GLN A 186 3.37 0.78 -19.82
CA GLN A 186 4.54 1.62 -19.51
C GLN A 186 4.81 1.65 -18.01
N SER A 187 3.78 1.74 -17.19
CA SER A 187 3.95 1.75 -15.76
C SER A 187 4.61 0.45 -15.28
N ARG A 188 4.17 -0.69 -15.82
CA ARG A 188 4.77 -1.96 -15.42
C ARG A 188 6.24 -2.04 -15.82
N GLU A 189 6.60 -1.46 -16.95
CA GLU A 189 8.00 -1.47 -17.38
C GLU A 189 8.87 -0.63 -16.45
N TRP A 190 8.36 0.52 -16.00
CA TRP A 190 9.09 1.36 -15.05
C TRP A 190 9.10 0.76 -13.65
N ASP A 191 7.97 0.25 -13.20
CA ASP A 191 7.78 -0.20 -11.82
C ASP A 191 7.06 -1.56 -11.83
N PRO A 192 7.77 -2.65 -12.05
CA PRO A 192 7.15 -3.97 -11.95
C PRO A 192 6.91 -4.32 -10.48
N ILE A 193 5.65 -4.34 -10.08
CA ILE A 193 5.28 -4.52 -8.68
C ILE A 193 4.68 -5.90 -8.48
N VAL A 194 5.31 -6.68 -7.61
CA VAL A 194 4.81 -7.99 -7.20
C VAL A 194 4.97 -8.12 -5.69
N GLY A 195 4.16 -8.98 -5.09
CA GLY A 195 4.29 -9.25 -3.68
C GLY A 195 3.76 -10.62 -3.33
N VAL A 196 4.48 -11.31 -2.45
CA VAL A 196 4.01 -12.56 -1.87
C VAL A 196 3.82 -12.33 -0.39
N SER A 197 2.58 -12.43 0.05
CA SER A 197 2.22 -12.19 1.44
C SER A 197 1.83 -13.52 2.10
N PHE A 198 1.40 -13.45 3.34
CA PHE A 198 0.93 -14.61 4.06
C PHE A 198 -0.16 -14.20 5.03
N THR A 199 -0.96 -15.18 5.39
CA THR A 199 -1.97 -15.04 6.42
C THR A 199 -1.81 -16.22 7.38
N GLY A 200 -2.33 -16.06 8.61
CA GLY A 200 -2.27 -17.13 9.58
C GLY A 200 -0.95 -17.24 10.32
N LEU A 201 -0.15 -16.19 10.34
CA LEU A 201 1.16 -16.23 11.00
C LEU A 201 1.03 -16.48 12.50
N PHE A 202 0.04 -15.87 13.14
CA PHE A 202 -0.15 -16.05 14.56
C PHE A 202 -0.41 -17.53 14.89
N ASP A 203 -1.34 -18.14 14.14
CA ASP A 203 -1.62 -19.57 14.30
C ASP A 203 -0.38 -20.42 14.07
N PHE A 204 0.39 -20.07 13.03
CA PHE A 204 1.61 -20.80 12.71
C PHE A 204 2.58 -20.76 13.89
N PHE A 205 2.78 -19.59 14.49
CA PHE A 205 3.71 -19.47 15.63
C PHE A 205 3.19 -20.18 16.88
N VAL A 206 1.87 -20.18 17.10
CA VAL A 206 1.31 -20.93 18.22
C VAL A 206 1.59 -22.43 18.03
N HIS A 207 1.40 -22.94 16.81
CA HIS A 207 1.70 -24.34 16.52
C HIS A 207 3.20 -24.64 16.63
N ALA A 208 4.04 -23.70 16.19
CA ALA A 208 5.49 -23.92 16.20
C ALA A 208 6.06 -23.89 17.61
N PHE A 209 5.59 -22.99 18.45
CA PHE A 209 6.25 -22.67 19.72
C PHE A 209 5.39 -23.02 20.94
N GLY A 210 4.11 -23.29 20.77
CA GLY A 210 3.24 -23.69 21.86
C GLY A 210 2.65 -22.52 22.64
N THR A 211 1.96 -22.87 23.71
CA THR A 211 1.25 -21.88 24.52
C THR A 211 2.19 -20.96 25.30
N GLU A 212 3.44 -21.37 25.52
CA GLU A 212 4.42 -20.50 26.13
C GLU A 212 4.67 -19.25 25.28
N TRP A 213 4.71 -19.42 23.95
CA TRP A 213 4.85 -18.29 23.05
C TRP A 213 3.64 -17.36 23.15
N LEU A 214 2.44 -17.95 23.22
CA LEU A 214 1.22 -17.16 23.32
C LEU A 214 1.22 -16.32 24.61
N SER A 215 1.60 -16.94 25.75
CA SER A 215 1.68 -16.22 27.02
C SER A 215 2.73 -15.11 26.96
N TRP A 216 3.86 -15.39 26.35
CA TRP A 216 4.91 -14.38 26.19
C TRP A 216 4.43 -13.23 25.30
N TRP A 217 3.75 -13.56 24.19
CA TRP A 217 3.20 -12.54 23.30
C TRP A 217 2.18 -11.67 24.03
N GLU A 218 1.30 -12.31 24.78
CA GLU A 218 0.26 -11.61 25.56
C GLU A 218 0.87 -10.68 26.60
N ALA A 219 2.02 -11.05 27.14
CA ALA A 219 2.74 -10.23 28.11
C ALA A 219 3.50 -9.06 27.49
N GLY A 220 3.38 -8.87 26.17
CA GLY A 220 4.02 -7.75 25.48
C GLY A 220 5.35 -8.07 24.85
N ARG A 221 5.64 -9.33 24.62
CA ARG A 221 6.86 -9.80 23.95
C ARG A 221 8.13 -9.29 24.65
N PRO A 222 8.27 -9.49 25.97
CA PRO A 222 9.43 -8.93 26.69
C PRO A 222 10.74 -9.60 26.31
N ASP A 223 11.83 -8.87 26.44
CA ASP A 223 13.19 -9.34 26.11
C ASP A 223 13.78 -10.15 27.24
N THR A 224 13.06 -11.17 27.67
CA THR A 224 13.62 -12.20 28.56
C THR A 224 14.53 -13.13 27.76
N GLU A 225 15.24 -14.00 28.42
CA GLU A 225 16.06 -14.98 27.72
C GLU A 225 15.22 -15.85 26.78
N GLU A 226 14.08 -16.33 27.26
CA GLU A 226 13.15 -17.11 26.45
C GLU A 226 12.58 -16.26 25.32
N GLY A 227 12.24 -15.00 25.62
CA GLY A 227 11.69 -14.10 24.61
C GLY A 227 12.64 -13.83 23.47
N LEU A 228 13.92 -13.66 23.79
CA LEU A 228 14.91 -13.45 22.73
C LEU A 228 15.06 -14.69 21.86
N ARG A 229 14.94 -15.88 22.44
CA ARG A 229 14.94 -17.12 21.64
C ARG A 229 13.74 -17.17 20.72
N PHE A 230 12.54 -16.79 21.23
CA PHE A 230 11.35 -16.73 20.38
C PHE A 230 11.55 -15.77 19.21
N LYS A 231 12.07 -14.57 19.50
CA LYS A 231 12.29 -13.58 18.43
C LYS A 231 13.27 -14.08 17.39
N GLU A 232 14.31 -14.77 17.83
CA GLU A 232 15.30 -15.34 16.92
C GLU A 232 14.67 -16.39 16.02
N GLN A 233 13.83 -17.24 16.58
CA GLN A 233 13.17 -18.30 15.80
C GLN A 233 12.12 -17.73 14.84
N GLU A 234 11.38 -16.72 15.28
CA GLU A 234 10.45 -16.01 14.37
C GLU A 234 11.22 -15.44 13.18
N ALA A 235 12.32 -14.76 13.48
CA ALA A 235 13.13 -14.15 12.43
C ALA A 235 13.70 -15.20 11.47
N ALA A 236 14.05 -16.36 11.97
CA ALA A 236 14.60 -17.43 11.13
C ALA A 236 13.54 -17.92 10.11
N TYR A 237 12.30 -18.11 10.56
CA TYR A 237 11.24 -18.47 9.65
C TYR A 237 11.04 -17.40 8.57
N LEU A 238 10.88 -16.16 9.00
CA LEU A 238 10.60 -15.06 8.07
C LEU A 238 11.75 -14.87 7.08
N SER A 239 13.00 -14.98 7.54
CA SER A 239 14.15 -14.84 6.67
C SER A 239 14.20 -15.94 5.62
N ARG A 240 13.90 -17.16 6.01
CA ARG A 240 13.90 -18.30 5.08
C ARG A 240 12.85 -18.10 3.99
N TRP A 241 11.63 -17.71 4.39
CA TRP A 241 10.56 -17.49 3.41
C TRP A 241 10.91 -16.34 2.47
N LYS A 242 11.50 -15.28 3.01
CA LYS A 242 11.95 -14.15 2.20
C LYS A 242 12.98 -14.57 1.16
N GLU A 243 13.95 -15.38 1.57
CA GLU A 243 14.98 -15.87 0.64
C GLU A 243 14.39 -16.72 -0.47
N ILE A 244 13.40 -17.52 -0.16
CA ILE A 244 12.73 -18.36 -1.18
C ILE A 244 12.04 -17.46 -2.20
N VAL A 245 11.32 -16.51 -1.77
CA VAL A 245 10.63 -15.58 -2.68
C VAL A 245 11.59 -14.76 -3.51
N UNK A 246 12.70 -14.38 -2.94
CA UNK A 246 13.66 -13.62 -3.50
C UNK A 246 14.43 -14.33 -4.50
N UNK A 247 14.30 -15.40 -4.31
CA UNK A 247 14.95 -16.27 -5.14
C UNK A 247 14.40 -16.38 -6.37
#